data_996430b223e76158b147c9aacd55717f
#
_entry.id   996430b223e76158b147c9aacd55717f
#
_cell.length_a   1.000
_cell.length_b   1.000
_cell.length_c   1.000
_cell.angle_alpha   90.00
_cell.angle_beta   90.00
_cell.angle_gamma   90.00
#
_symmetry.space_group_name_H-M   'P 1'
#
loop_
_entity.id
_entity.type
_entity.pdbx_description
1 polymer ?
#
loop_
_entity_poly.entity_id
_entity_poly.type
_entity_poly.pdbx_seq_one_letter_code
_entity_poly.pdbx_strand_id
1 'polypeptide(L)'
;MPKPLYTYPKRVAREENEMDAYAESRDENIACKNGIEWMIRTNFDGMHLHGDCAKELCEKYGMDRVGWVLANTVQHHTWDGRFRPHTQEWADKFPIPTAAEDMTTDYCVGSHPEIVNGLIDQYRSYVQTVDVLNSSACVYGSRSGDYEGKLMILRPSALNEQYRSSEYQYFLADSGFGCNPDKLGGKVFGRFLTDGESTQFRRGDFLGEADSYGLPDWAKKKLQELIIIGQGDNGFEMGGMQ
;
A
#
# COMPACT_ATOMS: atom_id res chain seq x y z
N MET A 1 -10.23 -10.34 -12.62
CA MET A 1 -9.22 -9.47 -11.98
C MET A 1 -9.62 -9.23 -10.53
N PRO A 2 -8.67 -9.20 -9.59
CA PRO A 2 -8.97 -8.85 -8.20
C PRO A 2 -9.59 -7.45 -8.13
N LYS A 3 -10.62 -7.29 -7.29
CA LYS A 3 -11.27 -6.00 -7.09
C LYS A 3 -10.39 -5.06 -6.26
N PRO A 4 -10.52 -3.73 -6.41
CA PRO A 4 -9.74 -2.76 -5.65
C PRO A 4 -9.92 -2.92 -4.13
N LEU A 5 -8.86 -2.69 -3.38
CA LEU A 5 -8.89 -2.66 -1.93
C LEU A 5 -9.23 -1.25 -1.45
N TYR A 6 -10.34 -1.10 -0.72
CA TYR A 6 -10.70 0.16 -0.06
C TYR A 6 -10.04 0.20 1.33
N THR A 7 -9.18 1.15 1.57
CA THR A 7 -8.36 1.22 2.80
C THR A 7 -8.70 2.38 3.72
N TYR A 8 -9.70 3.19 3.36
CA TYR A 8 -10.15 4.28 4.22
C TYR A 8 -11.16 3.80 5.27
N PRO A 9 -11.27 4.51 6.40
CA PRO A 9 -12.35 4.30 7.36
C PRO A 9 -13.73 4.49 6.71
N LYS A 10 -14.73 3.80 7.24
CA LYS A 10 -16.13 3.90 6.81
C LYS A 10 -16.67 5.33 6.83
N ARG A 11 -16.20 6.14 7.79
CA ARG A 11 -16.53 7.56 7.86
C ARG A 11 -16.15 8.29 6.57
N VAL A 12 -14.94 8.05 6.05
CA VAL A 12 -14.48 8.65 4.80
C VAL A 12 -15.34 8.20 3.62
N ALA A 13 -15.70 6.92 3.56
CA ALA A 13 -16.58 6.42 2.51
C ALA A 13 -17.95 7.11 2.49
N ARG A 14 -18.49 7.48 3.65
CA ARG A 14 -19.73 8.28 3.75
C ARG A 14 -19.53 9.70 3.27
N GLU A 15 -18.46 10.35 3.70
CA GLU A 15 -18.15 11.74 3.34
C GLU A 15 -17.91 11.90 1.83
N GLU A 16 -17.30 10.89 1.19
CA GLU A 16 -16.96 10.89 -0.24
C GLU A 16 -18.03 10.22 -1.14
N ASN A 17 -19.16 9.76 -0.57
CA ASN A 17 -20.21 9.01 -1.26
C ASN A 17 -19.69 7.71 -1.92
N GLU A 18 -18.80 6.98 -1.25
CA GLU A 18 -18.15 5.76 -1.72
C GLU A 18 -18.57 4.50 -0.95
N MET A 19 -19.75 4.53 -0.33
CA MET A 19 -20.22 3.42 0.48
C MET A 19 -20.35 2.10 -0.28
N ASP A 20 -20.64 2.14 -1.58
CA ASP A 20 -20.73 0.93 -2.41
C ASP A 20 -19.33 0.31 -2.58
N ALA A 21 -18.30 1.10 -2.86
CA ALA A 21 -16.91 0.63 -2.97
C ALA A 21 -16.40 0.10 -1.63
N TYR A 22 -16.75 0.76 -0.52
CA TYR A 22 -16.43 0.28 0.83
C TYR A 22 -17.08 -1.08 1.10
N ALA A 23 -18.39 -1.23 0.82
CA ALA A 23 -19.13 -2.48 1.03
C ALA A 23 -18.57 -3.62 0.18
N GLU A 24 -18.32 -3.36 -1.11
CA GLU A 24 -17.72 -4.34 -2.01
C GLU A 24 -16.34 -4.79 -1.53
N SER A 25 -15.49 -3.85 -1.12
CA SER A 25 -14.15 -4.18 -0.58
C SER A 25 -14.24 -4.99 0.72
N ARG A 26 -15.22 -4.69 1.58
CA ARG A 26 -15.46 -5.45 2.81
C ARG A 26 -15.81 -6.92 2.50
N ASP A 27 -16.73 -7.15 1.58
CA ASP A 27 -17.15 -8.50 1.21
C ASP A 27 -15.97 -9.30 0.60
N GLU A 28 -15.15 -8.66 -0.20
CA GLU A 28 -13.93 -9.26 -0.75
C GLU A 28 -12.86 -9.52 0.33
N ASN A 29 -12.76 -8.68 1.38
CA ASN A 29 -11.87 -8.93 2.51
C ASN A 29 -12.30 -10.16 3.30
N ILE A 30 -13.61 -10.34 3.51
CA ILE A 30 -14.19 -11.54 4.13
C ILE A 30 -13.90 -12.77 3.25
N ALA A 31 -14.10 -12.67 1.94
CA ALA A 31 -13.81 -13.75 1.00
C ALA A 31 -12.31 -14.12 1.01
N CYS A 32 -11.42 -13.13 1.05
CA CYS A 32 -9.98 -13.32 1.16
C CYS A 32 -9.61 -14.03 2.46
N LYS A 33 -10.10 -13.56 3.60
CA LYS A 33 -9.92 -14.20 4.92
C LYS A 33 -10.35 -15.66 4.91
N ASN A 34 -11.54 -15.94 4.38
CA ASN A 34 -12.06 -17.32 4.28
C ASN A 34 -11.19 -18.17 3.32
N GLY A 35 -10.69 -17.58 2.23
CA GLY A 35 -9.74 -18.22 1.32
C GLY A 35 -8.42 -18.57 1.99
N ILE A 36 -7.88 -17.68 2.81
CA ILE A 36 -6.67 -17.92 3.61
C ILE A 36 -6.90 -19.11 4.57
N GLU A 37 -7.99 -19.09 5.32
CA GLU A 37 -8.32 -20.17 6.26
C GLU A 37 -8.51 -21.52 5.55
N TRP A 38 -9.15 -21.50 4.38
CA TRP A 38 -9.31 -22.71 3.56
C TRP A 38 -7.96 -23.22 3.06
N MET A 39 -7.10 -22.34 2.57
CA MET A 39 -5.76 -22.66 2.07
C MET A 39 -4.90 -23.28 3.19
N ILE A 40 -4.90 -22.70 4.38
CA ILE A 40 -4.21 -23.24 5.54
C ILE A 40 -4.76 -24.63 5.88
N ARG A 41 -6.07 -24.79 5.97
CA ARG A 41 -6.69 -26.07 6.34
C ARG A 41 -6.35 -27.19 5.36
N THR A 42 -6.25 -26.86 4.07
CA THR A 42 -6.01 -27.85 3.01
C THR A 42 -4.54 -28.22 2.88
N ASN A 43 -3.64 -27.27 3.14
CA ASN A 43 -2.21 -27.44 2.86
C ASN A 43 -1.32 -27.57 4.11
N PHE A 44 -1.89 -27.55 5.31
CA PHE A 44 -1.16 -27.72 6.56
C PHE A 44 -1.24 -29.18 7.03
N ASP A 45 -0.09 -29.84 7.16
CA ASP A 45 0.02 -31.26 7.54
C ASP A 45 0.11 -31.50 9.06
N GLY A 46 0.01 -30.43 9.86
CA GLY A 46 0.18 -30.45 11.31
C GLY A 46 1.55 -29.91 11.75
N MET A 47 2.49 -29.74 10.84
CA MET A 47 3.83 -29.22 11.11
C MET A 47 4.24 -28.13 10.12
N HIS A 48 3.96 -28.27 8.84
CA HIS A 48 4.35 -27.34 7.78
C HIS A 48 3.19 -26.97 6.87
N LEU A 49 3.22 -25.74 6.36
CA LEU A 49 2.34 -25.27 5.29
C LEU A 49 2.99 -25.55 3.94
N HIS A 50 2.43 -26.49 3.17
CA HIS A 50 2.94 -26.93 1.89
C HIS A 50 2.42 -26.09 0.72
N GLY A 51 3.16 -26.11 -0.39
CA GLY A 51 2.79 -25.43 -1.63
C GLY A 51 3.01 -23.92 -1.62
N ASP A 52 2.66 -23.29 -2.75
CA ASP A 52 2.80 -21.85 -2.99
C ASP A 52 1.53 -21.09 -2.54
N CYS A 53 1.07 -21.35 -1.30
CA CYS A 53 -0.21 -20.84 -0.79
C CYS A 53 -0.34 -19.32 -0.95
N ALA A 54 0.72 -18.58 -0.64
CA ALA A 54 0.70 -17.12 -0.75
C ALA A 54 0.55 -16.65 -2.20
N LYS A 55 1.23 -17.31 -3.16
CA LYS A 55 1.11 -17.01 -4.58
C LYS A 55 -0.31 -17.21 -5.08
N GLU A 56 -0.91 -18.38 -4.81
CA GLU A 56 -2.27 -18.70 -5.24
C GLU A 56 -3.30 -17.72 -4.65
N LEU A 57 -3.13 -17.33 -3.38
CA LEU A 57 -3.98 -16.32 -2.73
C LEU A 57 -3.81 -14.94 -3.38
N CYS A 58 -2.58 -14.53 -3.69
CA CYS A 58 -2.29 -13.25 -4.34
C CYS A 58 -2.85 -13.20 -5.77
N GLU A 59 -2.75 -14.29 -6.53
CA GLU A 59 -3.34 -14.39 -7.87
C GLU A 59 -4.88 -14.28 -7.83
N LYS A 60 -5.51 -14.83 -6.80
CA LYS A 60 -6.97 -14.84 -6.65
C LYS A 60 -7.53 -13.53 -6.12
N TYR A 61 -6.95 -12.97 -5.04
CA TYR A 61 -7.51 -11.85 -4.29
C TYR A 61 -6.75 -10.54 -4.47
N GLY A 62 -5.61 -10.58 -5.13
CA GLY A 62 -4.68 -9.46 -5.23
C GLY A 62 -3.72 -9.38 -4.05
N MET A 63 -2.48 -9.01 -4.37
CA MET A 63 -1.37 -8.94 -3.42
C MET A 63 -1.65 -7.95 -2.27
N ASP A 64 -2.17 -6.76 -2.59
CA ASP A 64 -2.49 -5.74 -1.58
C ASP A 64 -3.51 -6.22 -0.57
N ARG A 65 -4.55 -6.93 -1.04
CA ARG A 65 -5.62 -7.43 -0.18
C ARG A 65 -5.13 -8.55 0.74
N VAL A 66 -4.38 -9.51 0.18
CA VAL A 66 -3.80 -10.60 0.99
C VAL A 66 -2.89 -10.04 2.07
N GLY A 67 -1.98 -9.12 1.71
CA GLY A 67 -1.11 -8.45 2.67
C GLY A 67 -1.89 -7.67 3.73
N TRP A 68 -2.93 -6.95 3.32
CA TRP A 68 -3.77 -6.17 4.23
C TRP A 68 -4.54 -7.06 5.23
N VAL A 69 -5.16 -8.17 4.77
CA VAL A 69 -5.90 -9.10 5.64
C VAL A 69 -4.97 -9.81 6.64
N LEU A 70 -3.78 -10.22 6.19
CA LEU A 70 -2.77 -10.81 7.07
C LEU A 70 -2.25 -9.79 8.10
N ALA A 71 -1.94 -8.57 7.69
CA ALA A 71 -1.49 -7.50 8.58
C ALA A 71 -2.58 -7.11 9.59
N ASN A 72 -3.84 -7.00 9.14
CA ASN A 72 -4.99 -6.77 10.01
C ASN A 72 -5.09 -7.85 11.09
N THR A 73 -4.91 -9.11 10.73
CA THR A 73 -4.93 -10.22 11.69
C THR A 73 -3.86 -10.06 12.76
N VAL A 74 -2.63 -9.71 12.37
CA VAL A 74 -1.53 -9.51 13.32
C VAL A 74 -1.79 -8.30 14.24
N GLN A 75 -2.22 -7.16 13.68
CA GLN A 75 -2.48 -5.94 14.45
C GLN A 75 -3.60 -6.12 15.47
N HIS A 76 -4.62 -6.91 15.18
CA HIS A 76 -5.69 -7.24 16.13
C HIS A 76 -5.27 -8.24 17.23
N HIS A 77 -4.15 -8.91 17.06
CA HIS A 77 -3.65 -9.94 17.99
C HIS A 77 -2.23 -9.62 18.52
N THR A 78 -1.88 -8.34 18.63
CA THR A 78 -0.56 -7.90 19.14
C THR A 78 -0.25 -8.39 20.57
N TRP A 79 -1.31 -8.68 21.35
CA TRP A 79 -1.19 -9.28 22.68
C TRP A 79 -0.77 -10.77 22.66
N ASP A 80 -0.86 -11.43 21.52
CA ASP A 80 -0.46 -12.83 21.36
C ASP A 80 1.05 -12.91 21.06
N GLY A 81 1.84 -13.21 22.07
CA GLY A 81 3.30 -13.30 21.97
C GLY A 81 3.84 -14.41 21.03
N ARG A 82 2.96 -15.17 20.38
CA ARG A 82 3.32 -16.16 19.35
C ARG A 82 3.51 -15.54 17.97
N PHE A 83 3.02 -14.31 17.74
CA PHE A 83 3.42 -13.55 16.56
C PHE A 83 4.86 -13.07 16.72
N ARG A 84 5.70 -13.36 15.74
CA ARG A 84 7.13 -13.01 15.77
C ARG A 84 7.33 -11.50 15.68
N PRO A 85 8.35 -10.91 16.32
CA PRO A 85 8.60 -9.46 16.29
C PRO A 85 8.67 -8.90 14.87
N HIS A 86 9.39 -9.55 13.95
CA HIS A 86 9.50 -9.10 12.57
C HIS A 86 8.18 -9.19 11.76
N THR A 87 7.26 -10.07 12.19
CA THR A 87 5.89 -10.15 11.63
C THR A 87 5.04 -8.97 12.11
N GLN A 88 5.16 -8.59 13.38
CA GLN A 88 4.51 -7.42 13.95
C GLN A 88 5.01 -6.13 13.30
N GLU A 89 6.33 -5.94 13.21
CA GLU A 89 6.95 -4.79 12.52
C GLU A 89 6.53 -4.68 11.05
N TRP A 90 6.38 -5.81 10.37
CA TRP A 90 5.86 -5.84 9.00
C TRP A 90 4.38 -5.42 8.95
N ALA A 91 3.56 -5.96 9.85
CA ALA A 91 2.13 -5.67 9.89
C ALA A 91 1.84 -4.21 10.21
N ASP A 92 2.62 -3.59 11.11
CA ASP A 92 2.46 -2.18 11.53
C ASP A 92 2.61 -1.18 10.37
N LYS A 93 3.23 -1.60 9.26
CA LYS A 93 3.34 -0.77 8.04
C LYS A 93 2.03 -0.63 7.27
N PHE A 94 1.04 -1.47 7.57
CA PHE A 94 -0.25 -1.43 6.90
C PHE A 94 -1.23 -0.53 7.68
N PRO A 95 -1.89 0.41 6.99
CA PRO A 95 -2.89 1.25 7.62
C PRO A 95 -4.20 0.47 7.78
N ILE A 96 -4.47 0.06 8.99
CA ILE A 96 -5.72 -0.62 9.35
C ILE A 96 -6.61 0.36 10.10
N PRO A 97 -7.84 0.64 9.65
CA PRO A 97 -8.79 1.43 10.42
C PRO A 97 -9.11 0.74 11.76
N THR A 98 -9.12 1.52 12.85
CA THR A 98 -9.30 0.99 14.21
C THR A 98 -10.65 1.34 14.82
N ALA A 99 -11.47 2.15 14.14
CA ALA A 99 -12.78 2.51 14.63
C ALA A 99 -13.72 1.29 14.65
N ALA A 100 -14.52 1.15 15.68
CA ALA A 100 -15.44 0.01 15.84
C ALA A 100 -16.42 -0.14 14.66
N GLU A 101 -16.81 0.98 14.02
CA GLU A 101 -17.70 0.97 12.85
C GLU A 101 -17.06 0.35 11.60
N ASP A 102 -15.73 0.25 11.53
CA ASP A 102 -15.01 -0.35 10.41
C ASP A 102 -15.04 -1.88 10.44
N MET A 103 -15.37 -2.47 11.58
CA MET A 103 -15.55 -3.93 11.78
C MET A 103 -14.37 -4.75 11.25
N THR A 104 -13.14 -4.22 11.40
CA THR A 104 -11.93 -4.86 10.86
C THR A 104 -11.60 -6.20 11.52
N THR A 105 -12.15 -6.47 12.70
CA THR A 105 -12.10 -7.78 13.37
C THR A 105 -12.73 -8.91 12.55
N ASP A 106 -13.71 -8.60 11.68
CA ASP A 106 -14.38 -9.59 10.83
C ASP A 106 -13.43 -10.20 9.79
N TYR A 107 -12.32 -9.53 9.52
CA TYR A 107 -11.31 -9.96 8.54
C TYR A 107 -10.14 -10.72 9.16
N CYS A 108 -10.13 -10.93 10.48
CA CYS A 108 -9.06 -11.64 11.16
C CYS A 108 -9.08 -13.13 10.84
N VAL A 109 -7.93 -13.67 10.44
CA VAL A 109 -7.73 -15.10 10.21
C VAL A 109 -7.71 -15.84 11.55
N GLY A 110 -8.60 -16.80 11.74
CA GLY A 110 -8.75 -17.57 12.99
C GLY A 110 -7.75 -18.72 13.16
N SER A 111 -6.72 -18.81 12.31
CA SER A 111 -5.71 -19.86 12.38
C SER A 111 -4.65 -19.58 13.44
N HIS A 112 -3.95 -20.64 13.88
CA HIS A 112 -2.88 -20.53 14.88
C HIS A 112 -1.79 -19.54 14.43
N PRO A 113 -1.31 -18.63 15.30
CA PRO A 113 -0.34 -17.57 14.94
C PRO A 113 0.94 -18.07 14.25
N GLU A 114 1.49 -19.22 14.65
CA GLU A 114 2.68 -19.78 14.00
C GLU A 114 2.43 -20.18 12.54
N ILE A 115 1.23 -20.64 12.20
CA ILE A 115 0.87 -20.98 10.82
C ILE A 115 0.69 -19.69 10.01
N VAL A 116 0.08 -18.67 10.62
CA VAL A 116 -0.06 -17.35 10.01
C VAL A 116 1.30 -16.70 9.78
N ASN A 117 2.25 -16.80 10.75
CA ASN A 117 3.64 -16.37 10.55
C ASN A 117 4.27 -17.04 9.32
N GLY A 118 4.10 -18.37 9.17
CA GLY A 118 4.63 -19.11 8.03
C GLY A 118 4.03 -18.66 6.69
N LEU A 119 2.72 -18.38 6.65
CA LEU A 119 2.07 -17.85 5.46
C LEU A 119 2.53 -16.41 5.13
N ILE A 120 2.76 -15.58 6.16
CA ILE A 120 3.32 -14.23 5.98
C ILE A 120 4.74 -14.31 5.42
N ASP A 121 5.55 -15.26 5.88
CA ASP A 121 6.90 -15.46 5.32
C ASP A 121 6.83 -15.87 3.83
N GLN A 122 5.91 -16.78 3.46
CA GLN A 122 5.66 -17.11 2.04
C GLN A 122 5.19 -15.88 1.24
N TYR A 123 4.25 -15.09 1.78
CA TYR A 123 3.76 -13.88 1.14
C TYR A 123 4.90 -12.88 0.89
N ARG A 124 5.73 -12.62 1.90
CA ARG A 124 6.87 -11.69 1.79
C ARG A 124 7.88 -12.17 0.75
N SER A 125 8.16 -13.46 0.73
CA SER A 125 9.04 -14.07 -0.28
C SER A 125 8.46 -13.93 -1.69
N TYR A 126 7.17 -14.21 -1.86
CA TYR A 126 6.50 -14.07 -3.15
C TYR A 126 6.53 -12.63 -3.65
N VAL A 127 6.20 -11.65 -2.78
CA VAL A 127 6.20 -10.22 -3.14
C VAL A 127 7.57 -9.76 -3.63
N GLN A 128 8.67 -10.30 -3.09
CA GLN A 128 10.02 -9.99 -3.55
C GLN A 128 10.33 -10.53 -4.96
N THR A 129 9.57 -11.52 -5.44
CA THR A 129 9.74 -12.07 -6.80
C THR A 129 8.92 -11.33 -7.85
N VAL A 130 8.00 -10.46 -7.45
CA VAL A 130 7.13 -9.70 -8.34
C VAL A 130 7.72 -8.30 -8.52
N ASP A 131 7.72 -7.81 -9.75
CA ASP A 131 8.22 -6.46 -10.06
C ASP A 131 7.22 -5.38 -9.60
N VAL A 132 7.00 -5.29 -8.27
CA VAL A 132 6.18 -4.26 -7.64
C VAL A 132 6.73 -3.90 -6.25
N LEU A 133 6.57 -2.63 -5.89
CA LEU A 133 6.93 -2.13 -4.57
C LEU A 133 5.76 -2.34 -3.60
N ASN A 134 6.10 -2.55 -2.34
CA ASN A 134 5.16 -2.66 -1.23
C ASN A 134 5.51 -1.68 -0.11
N SER A 135 4.78 -1.71 1.00
CA SER A 135 5.00 -0.78 2.12
C SER A 135 6.41 -0.84 2.74
N SER A 136 7.20 -1.91 2.48
CA SER A 136 8.59 -1.97 2.98
C SER A 136 9.53 -1.01 2.25
N ALA A 137 9.14 -0.53 1.07
CA ALA A 137 9.89 0.48 0.32
C ALA A 137 9.55 1.93 0.76
N CYS A 138 8.69 2.09 1.76
CA CYS A 138 8.27 3.37 2.28
C CYS A 138 8.96 3.73 3.60
N VAL A 139 9.14 5.02 3.85
CA VAL A 139 9.49 5.54 5.18
C VAL A 139 8.37 5.20 6.16
N TYR A 140 8.74 4.65 7.32
CA TYR A 140 7.77 4.27 8.36
C TYR A 140 6.92 5.47 8.80
N GLY A 141 5.61 5.28 8.88
CA GLY A 141 4.66 6.31 9.30
C GLY A 141 4.45 7.46 8.33
N SER A 142 5.13 7.50 7.18
CA SER A 142 5.08 8.61 6.22
C SER A 142 3.72 8.83 5.57
N ARG A 143 2.85 7.81 5.60
CA ARG A 143 1.49 7.92 5.03
C ARG A 143 0.62 8.96 5.72
N SER A 144 0.86 9.22 7.01
CA SER A 144 0.14 10.25 7.79
C SER A 144 0.76 11.66 7.65
N GLY A 145 1.86 11.80 6.93
CA GLY A 145 2.52 13.09 6.70
C GLY A 145 1.95 13.88 5.53
N ASP A 146 2.48 15.06 5.28
CA ASP A 146 2.25 15.83 4.07
C ASP A 146 2.94 15.16 2.88
N TYR A 147 2.34 15.22 1.67
CA TYR A 147 2.87 14.61 0.45
C TYR A 147 3.46 15.63 -0.53
N GLU A 148 3.17 16.92 -0.36
CA GLU A 148 3.60 17.94 -1.31
C GLU A 148 5.13 18.00 -1.42
N GLY A 149 5.62 17.98 -2.65
CA GLY A 149 7.05 17.96 -2.99
C GLY A 149 7.76 16.62 -2.71
N LYS A 150 7.04 15.57 -2.32
CA LYS A 150 7.64 14.29 -1.96
C LYS A 150 7.49 13.23 -3.03
N LEU A 151 8.45 12.32 -3.07
CA LEU A 151 8.36 11.10 -3.87
C LEU A 151 7.54 10.06 -3.11
N MET A 152 6.39 9.72 -3.65
CA MET A 152 5.45 8.77 -3.07
C MET A 152 5.50 7.45 -3.81
N ILE A 153 5.11 6.36 -3.14
CA ILE A 153 4.93 5.04 -3.76
C ILE A 153 3.45 4.74 -3.91
N LEU A 154 3.01 4.53 -5.15
CA LEU A 154 1.65 4.13 -5.48
C LEU A 154 1.41 2.65 -5.16
N ARG A 155 0.16 2.33 -4.82
CA ARG A 155 -0.29 0.94 -4.76
C ARG A 155 -0.33 0.35 -6.17
N PRO A 156 0.11 -0.91 -6.38
CA PRO A 156 -0.04 -1.58 -7.67
C PRO A 156 -1.48 -1.61 -8.17
N SER A 157 -2.45 -1.72 -7.25
CA SER A 157 -3.89 -1.73 -7.58
C SER A 157 -4.44 -0.39 -8.07
N ALA A 158 -3.76 0.72 -7.80
CA ALA A 158 -4.13 2.04 -8.31
C ALA A 158 -3.70 2.26 -9.77
N LEU A 159 -2.79 1.42 -10.27
CA LEU A 159 -2.23 1.52 -11.62
C LEU A 159 -3.02 0.64 -12.60
N ASN A 160 -3.23 1.17 -13.81
CA ASN A 160 -3.71 0.37 -14.93
C ASN A 160 -2.72 -0.75 -15.23
N GLU A 161 -3.18 -1.85 -15.81
CA GLU A 161 -2.39 -3.06 -16.03
C GLU A 161 -1.06 -2.81 -16.77
N GLN A 162 -1.09 -1.93 -17.76
CA GLN A 162 0.10 -1.56 -18.56
C GLN A 162 1.18 -0.77 -17.79
N TYR A 163 0.80 -0.14 -16.67
CA TYR A 163 1.71 0.64 -15.81
C TYR A 163 2.03 -0.10 -14.50
N ARG A 164 1.64 -1.37 -14.38
CA ARG A 164 1.77 -2.13 -13.14
C ARG A 164 3.15 -2.76 -13.01
N SER A 165 4.18 -1.89 -12.91
CA SER A 165 5.56 -2.25 -12.61
C SER A 165 6.12 -1.37 -11.49
N SER A 166 7.22 -1.79 -10.88
CA SER A 166 7.86 -1.04 -9.80
C SER A 166 8.27 0.38 -10.22
N GLU A 167 8.63 0.56 -11.47
CA GLU A 167 9.07 1.87 -12.00
C GLU A 167 7.93 2.89 -12.00
N TYR A 168 6.72 2.49 -12.38
CA TYR A 168 5.53 3.36 -12.40
C TYR A 168 4.90 3.58 -11.03
N GLN A 169 5.37 2.89 -10.00
CA GLN A 169 4.90 3.17 -8.63
C GLN A 169 5.53 4.43 -8.03
N TYR A 170 6.63 4.93 -8.56
CA TYR A 170 7.24 6.18 -8.10
C TYR A 170 6.51 7.38 -8.68
N PHE A 171 5.92 8.18 -7.80
CA PHE A 171 5.11 9.34 -8.13
C PHE A 171 5.56 10.57 -7.35
N LEU A 172 5.97 11.63 -8.04
CA LEU A 172 6.28 12.90 -7.41
C LEU A 172 4.98 13.68 -7.18
N ALA A 173 4.61 13.89 -5.94
CA ALA A 173 3.41 14.62 -5.56
C ALA A 173 3.69 16.13 -5.63
N ASP A 174 3.04 16.84 -6.55
CA ASP A 174 3.28 18.27 -6.75
C ASP A 174 2.33 19.14 -5.91
N SER A 175 1.04 18.76 -5.79
CA SER A 175 0.03 19.58 -5.11
C SER A 175 -1.28 18.81 -4.87
N GLY A 176 -2.26 19.49 -4.29
CA GLY A 176 -3.63 19.02 -4.17
C GLY A 176 -4.10 18.81 -2.73
N PHE A 177 -5.41 18.80 -2.51
CA PHE A 177 -5.97 18.60 -1.16
C PHE A 177 -5.56 17.27 -0.52
N GLY A 178 -5.32 16.23 -1.33
CA GLY A 178 -4.84 14.94 -0.84
C GLY A 178 -3.40 14.95 -0.33
N CYS A 179 -2.61 16.01 -0.58
CA CYS A 179 -1.30 16.15 0.04
C CYS A 179 -1.44 16.38 1.55
N ASN A 180 -2.51 17.05 1.99
CA ASN A 180 -2.76 17.28 3.40
C ASN A 180 -3.20 15.99 4.11
N PRO A 181 -2.59 15.61 5.25
CA PRO A 181 -2.90 14.40 6.02
C PRO A 181 -4.35 14.32 6.51
N ASP A 182 -5.00 15.46 6.74
CA ASP A 182 -6.38 15.54 7.23
C ASP A 182 -7.43 15.33 6.10
N LYS A 183 -6.99 15.21 4.84
CA LYS A 183 -7.85 15.08 3.65
C LYS A 183 -7.70 13.73 2.98
N LEU A 184 -8.08 12.66 3.66
CA LEU A 184 -7.87 11.27 3.24
C LEU A 184 -8.45 10.94 1.85
N GLY A 185 -9.63 11.44 1.51
CA GLY A 185 -10.26 11.25 0.20
C GLY A 185 -9.78 12.24 -0.87
N GLY A 186 -8.98 13.24 -0.50
CA GLY A 186 -8.52 14.28 -1.40
C GLY A 186 -7.60 13.77 -2.51
N LYS A 187 -7.60 14.47 -3.63
CA LYS A 187 -6.74 14.18 -4.77
C LYS A 187 -5.36 14.78 -4.60
N VAL A 188 -4.35 14.00 -5.02
CA VAL A 188 -2.95 14.38 -5.14
C VAL A 188 -2.65 14.51 -6.63
N PHE A 189 -2.22 15.66 -7.06
CA PHE A 189 -1.74 15.93 -8.41
C PHE A 189 -0.22 15.79 -8.44
N GLY A 190 0.30 15.25 -9.52
CA GLY A 190 1.73 15.06 -9.66
C GLY A 190 2.05 14.30 -10.94
N ARG A 191 3.21 13.68 -10.98
CA ARG A 191 3.74 13.01 -12.17
C ARG A 191 4.48 11.72 -11.83
N PHE A 192 4.45 10.79 -12.76
CA PHE A 192 5.31 9.61 -12.66
C PHE A 192 6.77 10.01 -12.76
N LEU A 193 7.60 9.41 -11.92
CA LEU A 193 9.04 9.68 -11.95
C LEU A 193 9.68 9.13 -13.24
N THR A 194 9.15 8.05 -13.78
CA THR A 194 9.67 7.31 -14.94
C THR A 194 9.71 8.17 -16.20
N ASP A 195 8.60 8.77 -16.59
CA ASP A 195 8.40 9.47 -17.86
C ASP A 195 7.95 10.93 -17.71
N GLY A 196 7.59 11.35 -16.49
CA GLY A 196 7.10 12.69 -16.20
C GLY A 196 5.63 12.92 -16.58
N GLU A 197 4.89 11.87 -16.97
CA GLU A 197 3.46 12.00 -17.28
C GLU A 197 2.70 12.48 -16.04
N SER A 198 1.98 13.62 -16.22
CA SER A 198 1.20 14.23 -15.14
C SER A 198 -0.17 13.55 -15.03
N THR A 199 -0.54 13.21 -13.81
CA THR A 199 -1.84 12.60 -13.51
C THR A 199 -2.27 12.88 -12.07
N GLN A 200 -3.35 12.24 -11.61
CA GLN A 200 -3.86 12.42 -10.25
C GLN A 200 -4.28 11.08 -9.67
N PHE A 201 -4.02 10.94 -8.37
CA PHE A 201 -4.44 9.80 -7.57
C PHE A 201 -5.14 10.29 -6.31
N ARG A 202 -5.87 9.42 -5.63
CA ARG A 202 -6.37 9.73 -4.29
C ARG A 202 -5.25 9.50 -3.27
N ARG A 203 -5.28 10.23 -2.17
CA ARG A 203 -4.31 10.05 -1.08
C ARG A 203 -4.17 8.57 -0.65
N GLY A 204 -5.26 7.79 -0.63
CA GLY A 204 -5.22 6.40 -0.25
C GLY A 204 -4.62 5.44 -1.27
N ASP A 205 -4.41 5.89 -2.48
CA ASP A 205 -3.75 5.11 -3.51
C ASP A 205 -2.22 5.01 -3.28
N PHE A 206 -1.70 5.75 -2.29
CA PHE A 206 -0.29 5.73 -1.93
C PHE A 206 -0.01 4.78 -0.76
N LEU A 207 1.11 4.06 -0.85
CA LEU A 207 1.66 3.24 0.22
C LEU A 207 2.36 4.10 1.28
N GLY A 208 3.02 5.18 0.87
CA GLY A 208 3.77 6.11 1.70
C GLY A 208 4.83 6.85 0.88
N GLU A 209 5.66 7.63 1.56
CA GLU A 209 6.84 8.30 0.98
C GLU A 209 7.93 7.25 0.70
N ALA A 210 8.57 7.33 -0.45
CA ALA A 210 9.65 6.44 -0.83
C ALA A 210 10.86 6.59 0.11
N ASP A 211 11.39 5.46 0.58
CA ASP A 211 12.63 5.48 1.35
C ASP A 211 13.81 5.80 0.43
N SER A 212 14.46 6.95 0.66
CA SER A 212 15.57 7.43 -0.17
C SER A 212 16.77 6.48 -0.19
N TYR A 213 16.98 5.70 0.86
CA TYR A 213 18.06 4.71 0.93
C TYR A 213 17.82 3.52 0.01
N GLY A 214 16.55 3.13 -0.17
CA GLY A 214 16.15 2.00 -1.02
C GLY A 214 15.89 2.36 -2.48
N LEU A 215 16.04 3.62 -2.89
CA LEU A 215 15.79 4.04 -4.27
C LEU A 215 16.79 3.40 -5.24
N PRO A 216 16.32 2.89 -6.40
CA PRO A 216 17.20 2.44 -7.47
C PRO A 216 17.96 3.63 -8.09
N ASP A 217 19.10 3.35 -8.70
CA ASP A 217 19.99 4.40 -9.23
C ASP A 217 19.33 5.27 -10.30
N TRP A 218 18.46 4.71 -11.14
CA TRP A 218 17.70 5.46 -12.14
C TRP A 218 16.75 6.49 -11.48
N ALA A 219 16.11 6.11 -10.37
CA ALA A 219 15.19 6.99 -9.65
C ALA A 219 15.95 8.14 -8.97
N LYS A 220 17.11 7.85 -8.36
CA LYS A 220 18.00 8.88 -7.81
C LYS A 220 18.44 9.88 -8.86
N LYS A 221 18.85 9.39 -10.04
CA LYS A 221 19.26 10.23 -11.16
C LYS A 221 18.13 11.13 -11.66
N LYS A 222 16.93 10.58 -11.85
CA LYS A 222 15.74 11.33 -12.26
C LYS A 222 15.36 12.42 -11.27
N LEU A 223 15.38 12.13 -9.96
CA LEU A 223 15.14 13.14 -8.93
C LEU A 223 16.14 14.28 -8.98
N GLN A 224 17.42 13.98 -9.16
CA GLN A 224 18.45 15.01 -9.29
C GLN A 224 18.21 15.92 -10.51
N GLU A 225 17.85 15.34 -11.65
CA GLU A 225 17.51 16.08 -12.87
C GLU A 225 16.32 17.03 -12.63
N LEU A 226 15.27 16.57 -11.93
CA LEU A 226 14.08 17.38 -11.64
C LEU A 226 14.37 18.53 -10.66
N ILE A 227 15.22 18.31 -9.67
CA ILE A 227 15.65 19.36 -8.72
C ILE A 227 16.44 20.45 -9.44
N ILE A 228 17.33 20.08 -10.38
CA ILE A 228 18.14 21.04 -11.14
C ILE A 228 17.25 21.90 -12.05
N ILE A 229 16.25 21.30 -12.71
CA ILE A 229 15.30 22.02 -13.57
C ILE A 229 14.44 22.98 -12.76
N GLY A 230 13.94 22.56 -11.58
CA GLY A 230 13.12 23.42 -10.71
C GLY A 230 13.88 24.60 -10.10
N GLN A 231 15.19 24.52 -9.96
CA GLN A 231 16.03 25.63 -9.51
C GLN A 231 16.38 26.62 -10.66
N GLY A 232 16.31 26.17 -11.91
CA GLY A 232 16.59 27.03 -13.09
C GLY A 232 15.42 27.95 -13.46
N ASP A 233 14.18 27.58 -13.16
CA ASP A 233 13.00 28.41 -13.51
C ASP A 233 12.73 29.56 -12.55
N ASN A 234 13.33 29.58 -11.36
CA ASN A 234 13.21 30.69 -10.40
C ASN A 234 14.24 31.83 -10.61
N GLY A 235 15.00 31.79 -11.70
CA GLY A 235 16.10 32.70 -11.98
C GLY A 235 15.83 33.82 -13.01
N PHE A 236 14.61 33.97 -13.55
CA PHE A 236 14.37 34.92 -14.62
C PHE A 236 13.11 35.76 -14.40
N GLU A 237 13.16 36.70 -13.43
CA GLU A 237 12.39 37.96 -13.46
C GLU A 237 12.92 38.94 -12.43
N MET A 238 14.01 39.64 -12.75
CA MET A 238 14.24 41.00 -12.29
C MET A 238 15.24 41.70 -13.26
N GLY A 239 14.70 42.32 -14.25
CA GLY A 239 15.52 43.10 -15.20
C GLY A 239 14.70 44.05 -16.06
N GLY A 240 14.45 45.27 -15.55
CA GLY A 240 14.43 46.44 -16.41
C GLY A 240 13.10 47.07 -16.75
N MET A 241 12.67 48.02 -15.94
CA MET A 241 12.02 49.22 -16.46
C MET A 241 12.77 50.44 -15.93
N GLN A 242 13.55 51.04 -16.81
CA GLN A 242 13.85 52.46 -16.75
C GLN A 242 12.79 53.22 -17.54
#